data_d87edc1b6d07982519bbcc685d43ff2a
#
_entry.id   d87edc1b6d07982519bbcc685d43ff2a
#
_cell.length_a   1.000
_cell.length_b   1.000
_cell.length_c   1.000
_cell.angle_alpha   90.00
_cell.angle_beta   90.00
_cell.angle_gamma   90.00
#
_symmetry.space_group_name_H-M   'P 1'
#
loop_
_entity.id
_entity.type
_entity.pdbx_description
1 polymer ?
#
loop_
_entity_poly.entity_id
_entity_poly.type
_entity_poly.pdbx_seq_one_letter_code
_entity_poly.pdbx_strand_id
1 'polypeptide(L)'
;MGSRAPRATTELATVVGPPDREVYTDRFGRVRAQLHWDRENRFLPASSCWLRVAQPWAGAGFGVHFLPRVGMEVVVSFVGGDPDRPVITGALYNGTHPTPEHLPEHATRSSIRTQTVPGGGGFNELSFEDARGAERVYLHAEKSLDVDVGDGHRTTVRGAQADVVTGAREVAV
;
A
#
# COMPACT_ATOMS: atom_id res chain seq x y z
N MET A 1 -22.72 -38.87 -7.97
CA MET A 1 -22.16 -37.86 -7.05
C MET A 1 -20.84 -37.40 -7.64
N GLY A 2 -20.80 -36.22 -8.24
CA GLY A 2 -19.58 -35.69 -8.84
C GLY A 2 -18.58 -35.34 -7.72
N SER A 3 -17.38 -35.88 -7.81
CA SER A 3 -16.26 -35.50 -6.96
C SER A 3 -16.04 -33.98 -7.10
N ARG A 4 -16.31 -33.23 -6.06
CA ARG A 4 -16.03 -31.80 -6.01
C ARG A 4 -14.52 -31.63 -6.04
N ALA A 5 -13.99 -30.87 -7.00
CA ALA A 5 -12.56 -30.54 -7.07
C ALA A 5 -12.06 -30.03 -5.70
N PRO A 6 -10.80 -30.30 -5.33
CA PRO A 6 -10.23 -29.80 -4.09
C PRO A 6 -10.41 -28.28 -4.03
N ARG A 7 -10.90 -27.78 -2.89
CA ARG A 7 -11.14 -26.35 -2.70
C ARG A 7 -9.80 -25.64 -2.58
N ALA A 8 -9.56 -24.70 -3.48
CA ALA A 8 -8.47 -23.76 -3.33
C ALA A 8 -8.73 -22.89 -2.09
N THR A 9 -7.73 -22.70 -1.23
CA THR A 9 -7.85 -21.91 0.00
C THR A 9 -7.13 -20.57 -0.13
N THR A 10 -5.83 -20.61 -0.32
CA THR A 10 -4.96 -19.43 -0.38
C THR A 10 -3.73 -19.75 -1.23
N GLU A 11 -3.33 -18.82 -2.06
CA GLU A 11 -2.20 -18.94 -2.98
C GLU A 11 -1.37 -17.65 -2.98
N LEU A 12 -0.11 -17.74 -3.37
CA LEU A 12 0.75 -16.59 -3.60
C LEU A 12 0.76 -16.22 -5.08
N ALA A 13 0.80 -14.92 -5.33
CA ALA A 13 0.84 -14.38 -6.68
C ALA A 13 1.70 -13.12 -6.74
N THR A 14 2.16 -12.79 -7.93
CA THR A 14 2.84 -11.52 -8.21
C THR A 14 1.94 -10.64 -9.07
N VAL A 15 1.77 -9.39 -8.66
CA VAL A 15 1.00 -8.40 -9.44
C VAL A 15 1.68 -8.15 -10.78
N VAL A 16 0.90 -8.18 -11.86
CA VAL A 16 1.39 -8.01 -13.23
C VAL A 16 0.76 -6.82 -13.93
N GLY A 17 1.49 -6.27 -14.90
CA GLY A 17 1.05 -5.17 -15.72
C GLY A 17 1.92 -4.99 -16.96
N PRO A 18 1.64 -3.99 -17.81
CA PRO A 18 2.52 -3.61 -18.91
C PRO A 18 3.93 -3.24 -18.40
N PRO A 19 4.99 -3.51 -19.17
CA PRO A 19 6.38 -3.28 -18.72
C PRO A 19 6.72 -1.84 -18.35
N ASP A 20 5.97 -0.87 -18.88
CA ASP A 20 6.15 0.57 -18.66
C ASP A 20 5.28 1.13 -17.52
N ARG A 21 4.55 0.26 -16.80
CA ARG A 21 3.62 0.68 -15.75
C ARG A 21 3.93 0.04 -14.40
N GLU A 22 4.25 0.87 -13.44
CA GLU A 22 4.38 0.45 -12.03
C GLU A 22 3.03 0.28 -11.33
N VAL A 23 2.00 1.00 -11.78
CA VAL A 23 0.63 0.88 -11.29
C VAL A 23 -0.28 0.50 -12.46
N TYR A 24 -0.94 -0.65 -12.35
CA TYR A 24 -1.85 -1.13 -13.37
C TYR A 24 -3.17 -1.60 -12.74
N THR A 25 -4.20 -0.79 -12.90
CA THR A 25 -5.52 -1.01 -12.31
C THR A 25 -6.63 -0.63 -13.28
N ASP A 26 -7.82 -1.18 -13.06
CA ASP A 26 -9.03 -0.74 -13.74
C ASP A 26 -9.79 0.33 -12.93
N ARG A 27 -10.92 0.79 -13.46
CA ARG A 27 -11.77 1.82 -12.82
C ARG A 27 -12.37 1.40 -11.47
N PHE A 28 -12.29 0.13 -11.10
CA PHE A 28 -12.80 -0.42 -9.84
C PHE A 28 -11.68 -0.70 -8.82
N GLY A 29 -10.45 -0.28 -9.09
CA GLY A 29 -9.31 -0.55 -8.21
C GLY A 29 -8.90 -2.02 -8.19
N ARG A 30 -9.23 -2.80 -9.24
CA ARG A 30 -8.79 -4.19 -9.38
C ARG A 30 -7.43 -4.24 -10.03
N VAL A 31 -6.65 -5.25 -9.71
CA VAL A 31 -5.33 -5.50 -10.32
C VAL A 31 -5.29 -6.88 -10.95
N ARG A 32 -4.24 -7.16 -11.72
CA ARG A 32 -3.98 -8.49 -12.28
C ARG A 32 -2.77 -9.09 -11.59
N ALA A 33 -2.75 -10.40 -11.40
CA ALA A 33 -1.66 -11.10 -10.77
C ALA A 33 -1.43 -12.45 -11.43
N GLN A 34 -0.18 -12.91 -11.41
CA GLN A 34 0.18 -14.27 -11.81
C GLN A 34 0.38 -15.12 -10.58
N LEU A 35 -0.37 -16.22 -10.46
CA LEU A 35 -0.20 -17.23 -9.43
C LEU A 35 1.14 -17.94 -9.60
N HIS A 36 1.84 -18.20 -8.50
CA HIS A 36 3.22 -18.76 -8.58
C HIS A 36 3.27 -20.19 -9.13
N TRP A 37 2.20 -20.95 -9.06
CA TRP A 37 2.12 -22.28 -9.65
C TRP A 37 1.83 -22.27 -11.17
N ASP A 38 1.32 -21.14 -11.71
CA ASP A 38 1.04 -21.00 -13.13
C ASP A 38 2.37 -20.83 -13.92
N ARG A 39 2.77 -21.87 -14.61
CA ARG A 39 4.02 -21.92 -15.40
C ARG A 39 3.86 -21.51 -16.86
N GLU A 40 2.64 -21.36 -17.33
CA GLU A 40 2.35 -21.04 -18.74
C GLU A 40 2.42 -19.55 -19.01
N ASN A 41 2.02 -18.75 -18.05
CA ASN A 41 2.04 -17.29 -18.13
C ASN A 41 3.39 -16.71 -17.70
N ARG A 42 3.96 -15.83 -18.53
CA ARG A 42 5.28 -15.22 -18.31
C ARG A 42 5.16 -13.83 -17.70
N PHE A 43 4.41 -13.66 -16.62
CA PHE A 43 4.16 -12.36 -15.98
C PHE A 43 3.59 -11.31 -16.95
N LEU A 44 2.68 -11.73 -17.82
CA LEU A 44 2.04 -10.87 -18.81
C LEU A 44 0.88 -10.08 -18.18
N PRO A 45 0.53 -8.92 -18.74
CA PRO A 45 -0.64 -8.16 -18.29
C PRO A 45 -1.96 -8.95 -18.34
N ALA A 46 -2.01 -10.04 -19.11
CA ALA A 46 -3.17 -10.90 -19.27
C ALA A 46 -3.11 -12.19 -18.43
N SER A 47 -2.16 -12.32 -17.49
CA SER A 47 -1.96 -13.54 -16.68
C SER A 47 -3.16 -13.92 -15.80
N SER A 48 -4.06 -12.99 -15.50
CA SER A 48 -5.30 -13.30 -14.78
C SER A 48 -6.48 -12.46 -15.29
N CYS A 49 -7.68 -12.77 -14.79
CA CYS A 49 -8.77 -11.81 -14.75
C CYS A 49 -8.43 -10.65 -13.82
N TRP A 50 -9.26 -9.61 -13.80
CA TRP A 50 -9.15 -8.53 -12.82
C TRP A 50 -9.58 -9.02 -11.43
N LEU A 51 -8.65 -8.95 -10.45
CA LEU A 51 -8.86 -9.36 -9.07
C LEU A 51 -9.19 -8.16 -8.19
N ARG A 52 -10.23 -8.31 -7.36
CA ARG A 52 -10.53 -7.32 -6.32
C ARG A 52 -9.44 -7.34 -5.25
N VAL A 53 -9.14 -6.18 -4.68
CA VAL A 53 -8.19 -6.02 -3.57
C VAL A 53 -8.99 -5.70 -2.31
N ALA A 54 -8.85 -6.52 -1.28
CA ALA A 54 -9.42 -6.25 0.03
C ALA A 54 -8.73 -5.02 0.64
N GLN A 55 -9.53 -4.15 1.25
CA GLN A 55 -9.07 -2.96 1.94
C GLN A 55 -9.44 -3.06 3.42
N PRO A 56 -8.67 -2.46 4.34
CA PRO A 56 -9.02 -2.44 5.77
C PRO A 56 -10.39 -1.83 6.07
N TRP A 57 -10.84 -0.91 5.23
CA TRP A 57 -12.12 -0.23 5.33
C TRP A 57 -12.59 0.20 3.94
N ALA A 58 -13.82 -0.15 3.56
CA ALA A 58 -14.38 0.15 2.24
C ALA A 58 -15.87 0.48 2.34
N GLY A 59 -16.24 1.69 1.96
CA GLY A 59 -17.61 2.18 1.90
C GLY A 59 -17.91 2.92 0.59
N ALA A 60 -19.09 3.46 0.47
CA ALA A 60 -19.51 4.20 -0.72
C ALA A 60 -18.88 5.61 -0.73
N GLY A 61 -17.72 5.73 -1.37
CA GLY A 61 -16.99 6.98 -1.49
C GLY A 61 -16.10 7.34 -0.28
N PHE A 62 -15.93 6.42 0.68
CA PHE A 62 -15.03 6.58 1.82
C PHE A 62 -14.34 5.28 2.20
N GLY A 63 -13.20 5.36 2.90
CA GLY A 63 -12.44 4.20 3.36
C GLY A 63 -10.92 4.39 3.24
N VAL A 64 -10.20 3.28 3.32
CA VAL A 64 -8.75 3.20 3.08
C VAL A 64 -8.53 2.59 1.70
N HIS A 65 -7.63 3.17 0.91
CA HIS A 65 -7.41 2.72 -0.46
C HIS A 65 -5.92 2.60 -0.77
N PHE A 66 -5.42 1.36 -0.77
CA PHE A 66 -4.06 1.02 -1.18
C PHE A 66 -4.10 0.00 -2.32
N LEU A 67 -3.40 0.29 -3.40
CA LEU A 67 -3.31 -0.60 -4.56
C LEU A 67 -1.93 -1.28 -4.58
N PRO A 68 -1.88 -2.62 -4.64
CA PRO A 68 -0.64 -3.32 -4.91
C PRO A 68 -0.10 -2.92 -6.29
N ARG A 69 1.20 -2.64 -6.36
CA ARG A 69 1.88 -2.25 -7.60
C ARG A 69 2.41 -3.47 -8.34
N VAL A 70 2.70 -3.31 -9.62
CA VAL A 70 3.34 -4.34 -10.45
C VAL A 70 4.64 -4.81 -9.80
N GLY A 71 4.83 -6.12 -9.73
CA GLY A 71 5.95 -6.76 -9.07
C GLY A 71 5.72 -7.13 -7.60
N MET A 72 4.76 -6.54 -6.92
CA MET A 72 4.47 -6.87 -5.51
C MET A 72 3.92 -8.28 -5.37
N GLU A 73 4.35 -8.98 -4.32
CA GLU A 73 3.81 -10.28 -3.93
C GLU A 73 2.54 -10.11 -3.11
N VAL A 74 1.52 -10.87 -3.48
CA VAL A 74 0.18 -10.78 -2.87
C VAL A 74 -0.35 -12.15 -2.50
N VAL A 75 -1.22 -12.15 -1.50
CA VAL A 75 -1.97 -13.31 -1.04
C VAL A 75 -3.33 -13.30 -1.74
N VAL A 76 -3.64 -14.37 -2.46
CA VAL A 76 -4.92 -14.57 -3.15
C VAL A 76 -5.72 -15.63 -2.42
N SER A 77 -6.90 -15.27 -1.97
CA SER A 77 -7.86 -16.18 -1.36
C SER A 77 -9.04 -16.43 -2.30
N PHE A 78 -9.65 -17.60 -2.22
CA PHE A 78 -10.75 -18.02 -3.08
C PHE A 78 -12.05 -18.08 -2.28
N VAL A 79 -13.02 -17.24 -2.62
CA VAL A 79 -14.27 -17.11 -1.86
C VAL A 79 -15.07 -18.41 -1.90
N GLY A 80 -15.27 -19.02 -0.73
CA GLY A 80 -15.91 -20.32 -0.60
C GLY A 80 -15.09 -21.50 -1.15
N GLY A 81 -13.79 -21.31 -1.41
CA GLY A 81 -12.91 -22.28 -2.05
C GLY A 81 -13.18 -22.46 -3.55
N ASP A 82 -13.83 -21.49 -4.18
CA ASP A 82 -14.15 -21.48 -5.60
C ASP A 82 -13.01 -20.81 -6.39
N PRO A 83 -12.26 -21.54 -7.25
CA PRO A 83 -11.16 -21.00 -8.03
C PRO A 83 -11.57 -19.84 -8.96
N ASP A 84 -12.83 -19.75 -9.35
CA ASP A 84 -13.35 -18.70 -10.21
C ASP A 84 -13.66 -17.39 -9.46
N ARG A 85 -13.46 -17.39 -8.12
CA ARG A 85 -13.76 -16.26 -7.26
C ARG A 85 -12.54 -15.78 -6.44
N PRO A 86 -11.41 -15.44 -7.10
CA PRO A 86 -10.20 -14.96 -6.43
C PRO A 86 -10.37 -13.55 -5.90
N VAL A 87 -9.77 -13.27 -4.73
CA VAL A 87 -9.67 -11.95 -4.10
C VAL A 87 -8.27 -11.80 -3.50
N ILE A 88 -7.59 -10.70 -3.76
CA ILE A 88 -6.34 -10.35 -3.07
C ILE A 88 -6.69 -9.91 -1.66
N THR A 89 -6.13 -10.58 -0.65
CA THR A 89 -6.42 -10.36 0.77
C THR A 89 -5.26 -9.73 1.53
N GLY A 90 -4.09 -9.59 0.91
CA GLY A 90 -2.91 -8.95 1.52
C GLY A 90 -1.75 -8.85 0.55
N ALA A 91 -0.72 -8.15 0.98
CA ALA A 91 0.59 -8.10 0.32
C ALA A 91 1.68 -8.55 1.30
N LEU A 92 2.76 -9.11 0.78
CA LEU A 92 3.87 -9.64 1.56
C LEU A 92 5.17 -8.93 1.18
N TYR A 93 5.98 -8.63 2.19
CA TYR A 93 7.38 -8.31 1.97
C TYR A 93 8.17 -9.58 1.68
N ASN A 94 9.22 -9.48 0.88
CA ASN A 94 10.08 -10.60 0.52
C ASN A 94 11.53 -10.12 0.25
N GLY A 95 12.39 -10.99 -0.21
CA GLY A 95 13.81 -10.69 -0.47
C GLY A 95 14.06 -9.63 -1.54
N THR A 96 13.13 -9.41 -2.47
CA THR A 96 13.19 -8.36 -3.50
C THR A 96 12.42 -7.10 -3.15
N HIS A 97 11.47 -7.21 -2.22
CA HIS A 97 10.65 -6.12 -1.72
C HIS A 97 10.71 -6.11 -0.19
N PRO A 98 11.81 -5.60 0.41
CA PRO A 98 12.00 -5.56 1.86
C PRO A 98 11.04 -4.59 2.53
N THR A 99 10.94 -4.70 3.86
CA THR A 99 10.20 -3.74 4.70
C THR A 99 10.78 -2.33 4.58
N PRO A 100 9.98 -1.26 4.74
CA PRO A 100 10.49 0.11 4.71
C PRO A 100 11.44 0.44 5.86
N GLU A 101 11.37 -0.32 6.95
CA GLU A 101 12.20 -0.16 8.14
C GLU A 101 13.35 -1.18 8.15
N HIS A 102 14.53 -0.77 8.60
CA HIS A 102 15.66 -1.68 8.81
C HIS A 102 15.43 -2.54 10.04
N LEU A 103 15.12 -3.80 9.82
CA LEU A 103 14.90 -4.77 10.90
C LEU A 103 16.16 -5.62 11.13
N PRO A 104 16.47 -6.00 12.37
CA PRO A 104 15.67 -5.78 13.61
C PRO A 104 15.91 -4.44 14.32
N GLU A 105 16.81 -3.58 13.85
CA GLU A 105 17.27 -2.36 14.53
C GLU A 105 16.13 -1.38 14.84
N HIS A 106 15.16 -1.26 13.91
CA HIS A 106 14.01 -0.37 14.04
C HIS A 106 12.69 -1.11 14.28
N ALA A 107 12.74 -2.18 15.09
CA ALA A 107 11.54 -3.00 15.37
C ALA A 107 10.44 -2.26 16.15
N THR A 108 10.77 -1.13 16.80
CA THR A 108 9.80 -0.27 17.50
C THR A 108 9.12 0.75 16.58
N ARG A 109 9.51 0.81 15.30
CA ARG A 109 8.94 1.74 14.34
C ARG A 109 7.80 1.13 13.55
N SER A 110 6.72 1.90 13.39
CA SER A 110 5.59 1.60 12.52
C SER A 110 5.42 2.71 11.51
N SER A 111 5.14 2.37 10.23
CA SER A 111 5.02 3.39 9.18
C SER A 111 3.97 3.06 8.11
N ILE A 112 3.42 4.13 7.53
CA ILE A 112 2.75 4.12 6.24
C ILE A 112 3.63 4.94 5.31
N ARG A 113 4.31 4.27 4.39
CA ARG A 113 5.22 4.92 3.45
C ARG A 113 4.81 4.64 2.01
N THR A 114 4.67 5.70 1.22
CA THR A 114 4.45 5.61 -0.22
C THR A 114 5.75 5.85 -0.97
N GLN A 115 5.73 5.68 -2.27
CA GLN A 115 6.89 5.92 -3.13
C GLN A 115 6.45 6.66 -4.39
N THR A 116 7.24 7.63 -4.82
CA THR A 116 7.02 8.37 -6.06
C THR A 116 6.95 7.43 -7.26
N VAL A 117 6.05 7.71 -8.19
CA VAL A 117 5.84 6.98 -9.46
C VAL A 117 5.98 7.99 -10.61
N PRO A 118 6.70 7.62 -11.69
CA PRO A 118 7.50 6.41 -11.88
C PRO A 118 8.90 6.50 -11.27
N GLY A 119 9.53 5.33 -11.08
CA GLY A 119 10.97 5.21 -10.81
C GLY A 119 11.42 5.42 -9.37
N GLY A 120 10.53 5.78 -8.45
CA GLY A 120 10.91 6.02 -7.05
C GLY A 120 11.71 7.32 -6.87
N GLY A 121 12.54 7.36 -5.82
CA GLY A 121 13.44 8.50 -5.51
C GLY A 121 12.85 9.51 -4.53
N GLY A 122 11.51 9.54 -4.34
CA GLY A 122 10.81 10.34 -3.34
C GLY A 122 9.73 9.51 -2.63
N PHE A 123 9.20 10.02 -1.51
CA PHE A 123 8.21 9.32 -0.72
C PHE A 123 7.35 10.27 0.11
N ASN A 124 6.16 9.83 0.50
CA ASN A 124 5.41 10.45 1.61
C ASN A 124 5.34 9.44 2.75
N GLU A 125 5.38 9.92 3.99
CA GLU A 125 5.44 9.03 5.15
C GLU A 125 4.67 9.60 6.34
N LEU A 126 3.95 8.70 7.02
CA LEU A 126 3.50 8.87 8.39
C LEU A 126 4.11 7.73 9.20
N SER A 127 4.98 8.05 10.14
CA SER A 127 5.61 7.03 10.99
C SER A 127 5.56 7.37 12.47
N PHE A 128 5.66 6.32 13.28
CA PHE A 128 5.63 6.34 14.73
C PHE A 128 6.87 5.61 15.22
N GLU A 129 7.63 6.23 16.13
CA GLU A 129 8.69 5.59 16.89
C GLU A 129 8.22 5.45 18.33
N ASP A 130 8.20 4.22 18.85
CA ASP A 130 7.67 3.88 20.17
C ASP A 130 8.76 3.51 21.18
N ALA A 131 10.04 3.64 20.82
CA ALA A 131 11.15 3.42 21.74
C ALA A 131 11.10 4.43 22.89
N ARG A 132 11.12 3.92 24.14
CA ARG A 132 11.02 4.76 25.35
C ARG A 132 12.10 5.84 25.40
N GLY A 133 11.70 7.09 25.50
CA GLY A 133 12.57 8.26 25.53
C GLY A 133 13.00 8.77 24.15
N ALA A 134 12.52 8.12 23.07
CA ALA A 134 12.73 8.52 21.68
C ALA A 134 11.41 8.55 20.91
N GLU A 135 10.28 8.54 21.61
CA GLU A 135 8.95 8.53 21.01
C GLU A 135 8.77 9.70 20.05
N ARG A 136 8.29 9.41 18.84
CA ARG A 136 8.18 10.41 17.77
C ARG A 136 7.03 10.07 16.83
N VAL A 137 6.29 11.10 16.41
CA VAL A 137 5.45 11.05 15.20
C VAL A 137 6.12 11.88 14.12
N TYR A 138 6.28 11.32 12.94
CA TYR A 138 6.91 11.95 11.79
C TYR A 138 5.95 11.99 10.61
N LEU A 139 5.73 13.18 10.06
CA LEU A 139 4.97 13.40 8.83
C LEU A 139 5.89 14.02 7.79
N HIS A 140 6.02 13.35 6.65
CA HIS A 140 6.82 13.82 5.52
C HIS A 140 5.98 13.86 4.25
N ALA A 141 6.04 14.98 3.55
CA ALA A 141 5.50 15.16 2.22
C ALA A 141 6.64 15.48 1.24
N GLU A 142 6.81 14.68 0.21
CA GLU A 142 7.87 14.85 -0.80
C GLU A 142 7.79 16.19 -1.53
N LYS A 143 6.60 16.73 -1.71
CA LYS A 143 6.41 17.97 -2.45
C LYS A 143 5.54 18.99 -1.73
N SER A 144 4.29 18.66 -1.47
CA SER A 144 3.31 19.58 -0.88
C SER A 144 2.55 18.90 0.24
N LEU A 145 2.29 19.62 1.30
CA LEU A 145 1.38 19.25 2.38
C LEU A 145 0.29 20.29 2.47
N ASP A 146 -0.95 19.89 2.19
CA ASP A 146 -2.13 20.72 2.31
C ASP A 146 -2.95 20.24 3.52
N VAL A 147 -3.30 21.15 4.42
CA VAL A 147 -4.15 20.89 5.59
C VAL A 147 -5.36 21.79 5.48
N ASP A 148 -6.51 21.19 5.16
CA ASP A 148 -7.81 21.90 5.07
C ASP A 148 -8.67 21.53 6.27
N VAL A 149 -9.13 22.55 7.00
CA VAL A 149 -9.91 22.39 8.24
C VAL A 149 -11.18 23.22 8.15
N GLY A 150 -12.33 22.54 8.10
CA GLY A 150 -13.65 23.17 7.88
C GLY A 150 -14.14 24.05 9.03
N ASP A 151 -13.53 23.97 10.21
CA ASP A 151 -13.94 24.80 11.38
C ASP A 151 -12.71 25.23 12.16
N GLY A 152 -12.35 24.58 13.25
CA GLY A 152 -11.29 25.03 14.15
C GLY A 152 -10.00 24.19 14.04
N HIS A 153 -8.85 24.85 14.05
CA HIS A 153 -7.55 24.21 14.17
C HIS A 153 -6.88 24.65 15.49
N ARG A 154 -6.41 23.68 16.30
CA ARG A 154 -5.66 23.94 17.54
C ARG A 154 -4.34 23.18 17.56
N THR A 155 -3.26 23.89 17.84
CA THR A 155 -1.97 23.31 18.16
C THR A 155 -1.59 23.64 19.60
N THR A 156 -1.17 22.64 20.39
CA THR A 156 -0.70 22.83 21.77
C THR A 156 0.65 22.15 21.92
N VAL A 157 1.69 22.90 22.17
CA VAL A 157 3.05 22.44 22.41
C VAL A 157 3.44 22.79 23.84
N ARG A 158 3.81 21.81 24.68
CA ARG A 158 4.20 22.02 26.07
C ARG A 158 5.70 22.30 26.26
N GLY A 159 6.48 22.20 25.20
CA GLY A 159 7.90 22.50 25.14
C GLY A 159 8.20 23.56 24.09
N ALA A 160 9.33 23.44 23.43
CA ALA A 160 9.70 24.36 22.35
C ALA A 160 8.97 24.02 21.03
N GLN A 161 8.60 25.02 20.28
CA GLN A 161 8.12 24.92 18.91
C GLN A 161 9.09 25.70 18.01
N ALA A 162 9.42 25.14 16.82
CA ALA A 162 10.19 25.82 15.78
C ALA A 162 9.46 25.72 14.45
N ASP A 163 9.25 26.86 13.80
CA ASP A 163 8.73 26.96 12.43
C ASP A 163 9.88 27.46 11.53
N VAL A 164 10.37 26.61 10.64
CA VAL A 164 11.46 26.93 9.72
C VAL A 164 10.92 26.99 8.30
N VAL A 165 10.94 28.16 7.70
CA VAL A 165 10.53 28.40 6.31
C VAL A 165 11.73 28.93 5.54
N THR A 166 12.25 28.16 4.57
CA THR A 166 13.38 28.57 3.73
C THR A 166 12.98 29.39 2.51
N GLY A 167 11.69 29.46 2.22
CA GLY A 167 11.11 30.26 1.13
C GLY A 167 10.20 31.37 1.65
N ALA A 168 9.22 31.77 0.85
CA ALA A 168 8.22 32.76 1.25
C ALA A 168 7.20 32.15 2.22
N ARG A 169 6.76 32.93 3.20
CA ARG A 169 5.62 32.63 4.07
C ARG A 169 4.53 33.67 3.83
N GLU A 170 3.33 33.21 3.47
CA GLU A 170 2.16 34.05 3.35
C GLU A 170 1.17 33.69 4.47
N VAL A 171 0.63 34.71 5.15
CA VAL A 171 -0.43 34.55 6.16
C VAL A 171 -1.52 35.53 5.76
N ALA A 172 -2.64 35.00 5.26
CA ALA A 172 -3.87 35.77 5.03
C ALA A 172 -4.80 35.62 6.25
N VAL A 173 -5.47 36.70 6.63
CA VAL A 173 -6.45 36.74 7.70
C VAL A 173 -7.82 37.11 7.13
#